data_a0ecb9933070bc6eac385c3a491dbbae
#
_entry.id   a0ecb9933070bc6eac385c3a491dbbae
#
_cell.length_a   1.000
_cell.length_b   1.000
_cell.length_c   1.000
_cell.angle_alpha   90.00
_cell.angle_beta   90.00
_cell.angle_gamma   90.00
#
_symmetry.space_group_name_H-M   'P 1'
#
loop_
_entity.id
_entity.type
_entity.pdbx_description
1 polymer ?
#
loop_
_entity_poly.entity_id
_entity_poly.type
_entity_poly.pdbx_seq_one_letter_code
_entity_poly.pdbx_strand_id
1 'polypeptide(L)'
;MCGIKFERMYVPRIDNVLQEAIKMAKPDEFDTKINELQQDLKDRDCFETVKFFYGNTHKMMQSDESSEKKSKTSHDHEWTAFIETTLRSQTQKYIKKVEFKLHPSFKHQEVAISSSPYEITRVGHQMFRLKITIHWKDWLEIEPKVLYHMLNFESKGETQAFLLNINKAIINKRK
;
A
#
# COMPACT_ATOMS: atom_id res chain seq x y z
N MET A 1 -10.35 21.32 -19.57
CA MET A 1 -9.83 21.85 -18.28
C MET A 1 -10.81 21.46 -17.20
N CYS A 2 -10.52 20.41 -16.45
CA CYS A 2 -11.39 19.94 -15.37
C CYS A 2 -10.70 20.29 -14.05
N GLY A 3 -11.16 21.37 -13.44
CA GLY A 3 -10.65 21.86 -12.15
C GLY A 3 -11.20 21.00 -11.02
N ILE A 4 -10.40 20.12 -10.45
CA ILE A 4 -10.72 19.45 -9.19
C ILE A 4 -10.57 20.51 -8.10
N LYS A 5 -11.69 21.04 -7.63
CA LYS A 5 -11.73 21.85 -6.40
C LYS A 5 -11.43 20.90 -5.23
N PHE A 6 -10.28 21.09 -4.60
CA PHE A 6 -10.04 20.54 -3.27
C PHE A 6 -11.06 21.18 -2.30
N GLU A 7 -12.05 20.40 -1.90
CA GLU A 7 -12.88 20.80 -0.77
C GLU A 7 -11.95 20.92 0.44
N ARG A 8 -11.86 22.14 0.97
CA ARG A 8 -11.24 22.39 2.29
C ARG A 8 -11.95 21.46 3.27
N MET A 9 -11.20 20.56 3.90
CA MET A 9 -11.71 19.79 5.02
C MET A 9 -12.37 20.78 5.99
N TYR A 10 -13.67 20.60 6.17
CA TYR A 10 -14.47 21.36 7.10
C TYR A 10 -13.94 21.10 8.52
N VAL A 11 -13.19 22.03 9.06
CA VAL A 11 -12.89 22.03 10.49
C VAL A 11 -14.14 22.61 11.15
N PRO A 12 -14.89 21.81 11.93
CA PRO A 12 -16.07 22.32 12.60
C PRO A 12 -15.66 23.54 13.43
N ARG A 13 -16.20 24.71 13.12
CA ARG A 13 -16.17 25.82 14.07
C ARG A 13 -17.02 25.39 15.23
N ILE A 14 -16.38 24.92 16.28
CA ILE A 14 -17.06 24.68 17.56
C ILE A 14 -17.58 26.03 17.97
N ASP A 15 -18.89 26.14 18.16
CA ASP A 15 -19.55 27.37 18.61
C ASP A 15 -18.89 27.79 19.91
N ASN A 16 -18.38 29.04 19.95
CA ASN A 16 -17.69 29.58 21.12
C ASN A 16 -18.54 29.47 22.40
N VAL A 17 -19.86 29.63 22.26
CA VAL A 17 -20.80 29.51 23.37
C VAL A 17 -20.82 28.09 23.93
N LEU A 18 -20.78 27.08 23.06
CA LEU A 18 -20.71 25.67 23.46
C LEU A 18 -19.37 25.36 24.12
N GLN A 19 -18.26 25.89 23.62
CA GLN A 19 -16.94 25.76 24.24
C GLN A 19 -16.89 26.35 25.64
N GLU A 20 -17.44 27.58 25.84
CA GLU A 20 -17.50 28.24 27.15
C GLU A 20 -18.39 27.46 28.11
N ALA A 21 -19.54 26.96 27.66
CA ALA A 21 -20.44 26.15 28.50
C ALA A 21 -19.77 24.82 28.96
N ILE A 22 -19.05 24.13 28.09
CA ILE A 22 -18.32 22.90 28.44
C ILE A 22 -17.18 23.21 29.42
N LYS A 23 -16.44 24.30 29.19
CA LYS A 23 -15.34 24.75 30.07
C LYS A 23 -15.81 25.11 31.47
N MET A 24 -16.99 25.75 31.61
CA MET A 24 -17.60 26.04 32.90
C MET A 24 -18.07 24.78 33.65
N ALA A 25 -18.54 23.78 32.92
CA ALA A 25 -19.02 22.52 33.51
C ALA A 25 -17.89 21.62 34.02
N LYS A 26 -16.77 21.52 33.28
CA LYS A 26 -15.63 20.63 33.58
C LYS A 26 -14.31 21.21 33.05
N PRO A 27 -13.80 22.25 33.70
CA PRO A 27 -12.64 22.97 33.17
C PRO A 27 -11.40 22.11 32.96
N ASP A 28 -11.08 21.25 33.93
CA ASP A 28 -9.86 20.43 33.90
C ASP A 28 -9.91 19.36 32.78
N GLU A 29 -11.07 18.73 32.56
CA GLU A 29 -11.25 17.76 31.48
C GLU A 29 -11.24 18.46 30.10
N PHE A 30 -11.77 19.66 30.01
CA PHE A 30 -11.80 20.44 28.77
C PHE A 30 -10.40 20.85 28.33
N ASP A 31 -9.60 21.43 29.23
CA ASP A 31 -8.25 21.88 28.91
C ASP A 31 -7.34 20.68 28.59
N THR A 32 -7.49 19.54 29.27
CA THR A 32 -6.80 18.29 28.94
C THR A 32 -7.14 17.84 27.54
N LYS A 33 -8.42 17.80 27.19
CA LYS A 33 -8.86 17.34 25.86
C LYS A 33 -8.44 18.27 24.73
N ILE A 34 -8.45 19.58 24.96
CA ILE A 34 -7.93 20.57 23.99
C ILE A 34 -6.43 20.36 23.76
N ASN A 35 -5.65 20.13 24.81
CA ASN A 35 -4.22 19.88 24.70
C ASN A 35 -3.93 18.59 23.94
N GLU A 36 -4.68 17.49 24.22
CA GLU A 36 -4.58 16.24 23.46
C GLU A 36 -4.86 16.46 21.96
N LEU A 37 -5.96 17.15 21.62
CA LEU A 37 -6.32 17.44 20.24
C LEU A 37 -5.28 18.32 19.53
N GLN A 38 -4.71 19.29 20.22
CA GLN A 38 -3.64 20.13 19.68
C GLN A 38 -2.36 19.34 19.44
N GLN A 39 -2.04 18.39 20.33
CA GLN A 39 -0.89 17.51 20.18
C GLN A 39 -1.10 16.55 19.00
N ASP A 40 -2.29 15.93 18.88
CA ASP A 40 -2.65 15.09 17.74
C ASP A 40 -2.55 15.83 16.39
N LEU A 41 -2.95 17.09 16.35
CA LEU A 41 -2.85 17.93 15.15
C LEU A 41 -1.37 18.20 14.79
N LYS A 42 -0.54 18.56 15.79
CA LYS A 42 0.91 18.74 15.59
C LYS A 42 1.57 17.47 15.11
N ASP A 43 1.21 16.33 15.71
CA ASP A 43 1.78 15.02 15.35
C ASP A 43 1.43 14.64 13.91
N ARG A 44 0.19 14.88 13.46
CA ARG A 44 -0.20 14.68 12.05
C ARG A 44 0.60 15.54 11.08
N ASP A 45 0.87 16.78 11.44
CA ASP A 45 1.67 17.69 10.61
C ASP A 45 3.15 17.25 10.53
N CYS A 46 3.62 16.42 11.47
CA CYS A 46 4.98 15.89 11.45
C CYS A 46 5.18 14.73 10.45
N PHE A 47 4.12 14.14 9.89
CA PHE A 47 4.20 12.99 8.99
C PHE A 47 3.75 13.30 7.57
N GLU A 48 4.44 12.71 6.60
CA GLU A 48 4.00 12.55 5.22
C GLU A 48 3.44 11.14 5.06
N THR A 49 2.19 11.00 4.62
CA THR A 49 1.55 9.70 4.42
C THR A 49 1.61 9.30 2.96
N VAL A 50 2.22 8.17 2.67
CA VAL A 50 2.31 7.59 1.33
C VAL A 50 1.45 6.34 1.25
N LYS A 51 0.53 6.31 0.28
CA LYS A 51 -0.32 5.15 0.03
C LYS A 51 0.35 4.20 -0.95
N PHE A 52 0.51 2.96 -0.54
CA PHE A 52 0.99 1.84 -1.34
C PHE A 52 -0.15 0.91 -1.69
N PHE A 53 -0.09 0.37 -2.90
CA PHE A 53 -0.97 -0.70 -3.39
C PHE A 53 -0.13 -1.95 -3.63
N TYR A 54 -0.69 -3.11 -3.34
CA TYR A 54 -0.10 -4.40 -3.62
C TYR A 54 -1.20 -5.40 -3.93
N GLY A 55 -0.84 -6.44 -4.67
CA GLY A 55 -1.82 -7.43 -5.06
C GLY A 55 -1.39 -8.21 -6.28
N ASN A 56 -2.37 -8.71 -7.02
CA ASN A 56 -2.11 -9.31 -8.31
C ASN A 56 -3.14 -8.89 -9.36
N THR A 57 -2.69 -8.78 -10.60
CA THR A 57 -3.53 -8.85 -11.79
C THR A 57 -3.57 -10.28 -12.31
N HIS A 58 -4.61 -10.60 -13.08
CA HIS A 58 -4.83 -11.93 -13.62
C HIS A 58 -5.38 -11.86 -15.04
N LYS A 59 -4.93 -12.81 -15.86
CA LYS A 59 -5.40 -13.03 -17.22
C LYS A 59 -5.47 -14.53 -17.49
N MET A 60 -6.58 -15.01 -17.99
CA MET A 60 -6.72 -16.38 -18.46
C MET A 60 -5.97 -16.56 -19.77
N MET A 61 -5.12 -17.58 -19.86
CA MET A 61 -4.46 -17.93 -21.09
C MET A 61 -5.43 -18.72 -21.97
N GLN A 62 -5.63 -18.27 -23.21
CA GLN A 62 -6.35 -19.06 -24.21
C GLN A 62 -5.39 -20.16 -24.71
N SER A 63 -5.80 -21.42 -24.62
CA SER A 63 -5.11 -22.50 -25.29
C SER A 63 -5.39 -22.38 -26.80
N ASP A 64 -4.35 -22.18 -27.60
CA ASP A 64 -4.47 -22.31 -29.05
C ASP A 64 -4.95 -23.73 -29.36
N GLU A 65 -6.07 -23.83 -30.10
CA GLU A 65 -6.75 -25.09 -30.45
C GLU A 65 -5.91 -26.02 -31.35
N SER A 66 -4.67 -25.66 -31.67
CA SER A 66 -3.85 -26.36 -32.68
C SER A 66 -2.96 -27.47 -32.15
N SER A 67 -2.98 -27.81 -30.87
CA SER A 67 -2.17 -28.92 -30.32
C SER A 67 -3.04 -30.04 -29.74
N GLU A 68 -3.18 -31.11 -30.52
CA GLU A 68 -3.97 -32.33 -30.21
C GLU A 68 -3.51 -33.17 -29.00
N LYS A 69 -2.61 -32.68 -28.15
CA LYS A 69 -2.08 -33.42 -27.01
C LYS A 69 -1.92 -32.60 -25.74
N LYS A 70 -3.02 -31.99 -25.22
CA LYS A 70 -3.02 -31.58 -23.82
C LYS A 70 -4.31 -32.01 -23.14
N SER A 71 -4.16 -32.70 -22.02
CA SER A 71 -5.25 -33.12 -21.15
C SER A 71 -6.18 -31.94 -20.80
N LYS A 72 -7.45 -32.16 -20.96
CA LYS A 72 -8.59 -31.22 -20.93
C LYS A 72 -8.85 -30.47 -19.61
N THR A 73 -7.90 -30.24 -18.69
CA THR A 73 -8.25 -29.81 -17.33
C THR A 73 -7.38 -28.73 -16.68
N SER A 74 -6.41 -28.14 -17.32
CA SER A 74 -5.69 -27.04 -16.66
C SER A 74 -5.89 -25.73 -17.42
N HIS A 75 -6.74 -24.88 -16.87
CA HIS A 75 -6.79 -23.49 -17.26
C HIS A 75 -5.59 -22.78 -16.64
N ASP A 76 -4.57 -22.52 -17.46
CA ASP A 76 -3.41 -21.77 -17.01
C ASP A 76 -3.76 -20.29 -16.90
N HIS A 77 -3.39 -19.73 -15.76
CA HIS A 77 -3.57 -18.32 -15.45
C HIS A 77 -2.23 -17.61 -15.51
N GLU A 78 -2.13 -16.57 -16.32
CA GLU A 78 -1.04 -15.61 -16.21
C GLU A 78 -1.40 -14.59 -15.14
N TRP A 79 -0.54 -14.42 -14.15
CA TRP A 79 -0.75 -13.45 -13.08
C TRP A 79 0.51 -12.64 -12.85
N THR A 80 0.30 -11.39 -12.47
CA THR A 80 1.38 -10.45 -12.13
C THR A 80 1.16 -9.94 -10.73
N ALA A 81 2.04 -10.29 -9.80
CA ALA A 81 2.06 -9.71 -8.48
C ALA A 81 2.90 -8.44 -8.47
N PHE A 82 2.42 -7.41 -7.78
CA PHE A 82 3.02 -6.08 -7.83
C PHE A 82 2.96 -5.35 -6.49
N ILE A 83 3.82 -4.34 -6.37
CA ILE A 83 3.72 -3.29 -5.37
C ILE A 83 4.04 -1.94 -6.00
N GLU A 84 3.19 -0.95 -5.74
CA GLU A 84 3.33 0.40 -6.29
C GLU A 84 2.73 1.48 -5.38
N THR A 85 3.05 2.73 -5.64
CA THR A 85 2.36 3.89 -5.05
C THR A 85 1.34 4.44 -6.04
N THR A 86 0.50 5.36 -5.60
CA THR A 86 -0.47 6.08 -6.46
C THR A 86 0.18 6.62 -7.74
N LEU A 87 1.41 7.10 -7.64
CA LEU A 87 2.23 7.47 -8.79
C LEU A 87 3.36 6.45 -8.93
N ARG A 88 3.22 5.51 -9.85
CA ARG A 88 4.19 4.41 -10.10
C ARG A 88 5.64 4.89 -10.17
N SER A 89 5.87 6.03 -10.81
CA SER A 89 7.20 6.65 -10.93
C SER A 89 7.84 7.03 -9.59
N GLN A 90 7.05 7.23 -8.55
CA GLN A 90 7.54 7.60 -7.22
C GLN A 90 7.83 6.40 -6.32
N THR A 91 7.40 5.20 -6.69
CA THR A 91 7.59 3.99 -5.87
C THR A 91 9.07 3.74 -5.56
N GLN A 92 9.94 3.95 -6.55
CA GLN A 92 11.39 3.79 -6.40
C GLN A 92 12.03 4.79 -5.43
N LYS A 93 11.36 5.90 -5.10
CA LYS A 93 11.83 6.87 -4.10
C LYS A 93 11.90 6.24 -2.71
N TYR A 94 10.99 5.32 -2.39
CA TYR A 94 10.80 4.76 -1.07
C TYR A 94 11.35 3.33 -0.94
N ILE A 95 11.23 2.53 -2.00
CA ILE A 95 11.58 1.10 -1.99
C ILE A 95 13.02 0.91 -2.46
N LYS A 96 13.81 0.15 -1.69
CA LYS A 96 15.14 -0.32 -2.03
C LYS A 96 15.09 -1.60 -2.83
N LYS A 97 14.28 -2.56 -2.35
CA LYS A 97 14.13 -3.91 -2.91
C LYS A 97 12.80 -4.51 -2.46
N VAL A 98 12.19 -5.32 -3.31
CA VAL A 98 11.03 -6.17 -2.96
C VAL A 98 11.41 -7.63 -3.18
N GLU A 99 11.13 -8.48 -2.22
CA GLU A 99 11.30 -9.93 -2.32
C GLU A 99 9.94 -10.60 -2.35
N PHE A 100 9.70 -11.39 -3.39
CA PHE A 100 8.52 -12.22 -3.55
C PHE A 100 8.89 -13.66 -3.26
N LYS A 101 8.25 -14.28 -2.26
CA LYS A 101 8.39 -15.71 -1.95
C LYS A 101 7.17 -16.46 -2.45
N LEU A 102 7.39 -17.28 -3.47
CA LEU A 102 6.41 -18.07 -4.19
C LEU A 102 6.16 -19.42 -3.51
N HIS A 103 5.15 -20.14 -3.98
CA HIS A 103 4.89 -21.51 -3.56
C HIS A 103 6.07 -22.44 -3.95
N PRO A 104 6.37 -23.48 -3.15
CA PRO A 104 7.46 -24.44 -3.43
C PRO A 104 7.40 -25.17 -4.78
N SER A 105 6.23 -25.21 -5.42
CA SER A 105 6.11 -25.78 -6.78
C SER A 105 6.84 -24.98 -7.87
N PHE A 106 7.19 -23.71 -7.60
CA PHE A 106 7.95 -22.91 -8.56
C PHE A 106 9.45 -23.20 -8.44
N LYS A 107 10.13 -23.35 -9.59
CA LYS A 107 11.58 -23.61 -9.64
C LYS A 107 12.40 -22.53 -8.94
N HIS A 108 12.00 -21.26 -9.08
CA HIS A 108 12.60 -20.11 -8.42
C HIS A 108 11.58 -19.54 -7.44
N GLN A 109 11.68 -19.99 -6.18
CA GLN A 109 10.71 -19.63 -5.15
C GLN A 109 10.90 -18.22 -4.60
N GLU A 110 12.13 -17.70 -4.63
CA GLU A 110 12.45 -16.37 -4.13
C GLU A 110 12.94 -15.48 -5.29
N VAL A 111 12.24 -14.39 -5.49
CA VAL A 111 12.55 -13.42 -6.54
C VAL A 111 12.70 -12.05 -5.92
N ALA A 112 13.86 -11.43 -6.10
CA ALA A 112 14.16 -10.10 -5.59
C ALA A 112 14.21 -9.08 -6.74
N ILE A 113 13.45 -7.99 -6.61
CA ILE A 113 13.39 -6.88 -7.58
C ILE A 113 13.93 -5.63 -6.90
N SER A 114 15.00 -5.04 -7.46
CA SER A 114 15.67 -3.86 -6.89
C SER A 114 15.40 -2.56 -7.63
N SER A 115 14.60 -2.61 -8.69
CA SER A 115 14.21 -1.43 -9.49
C SER A 115 12.74 -1.49 -9.88
N SER A 116 12.13 -0.33 -10.10
CA SER A 116 10.76 -0.25 -10.61
C SER A 116 10.69 -0.72 -12.08
N PRO A 117 9.62 -1.41 -12.47
CA PRO A 117 8.45 -1.78 -11.69
C PRO A 117 8.74 -2.95 -10.74
N TYR A 118 8.23 -2.86 -9.52
CA TYR A 118 8.36 -3.93 -8.51
C TYR A 118 7.25 -4.95 -8.72
N GLU A 119 7.39 -5.77 -9.75
CA GLU A 119 6.40 -6.75 -10.14
C GLU A 119 7.04 -8.04 -10.67
N ILE A 120 6.32 -9.15 -10.55
CA ILE A 120 6.70 -10.44 -11.13
C ILE A 120 5.51 -11.06 -11.84
N THR A 121 5.74 -11.57 -13.06
CA THR A 121 4.73 -12.30 -13.82
C THR A 121 5.07 -13.78 -13.84
N ARG A 122 4.07 -14.62 -13.62
CA ARG A 122 4.17 -16.10 -13.66
C ARG A 122 2.91 -16.70 -14.24
N VAL A 123 3.03 -17.94 -14.68
CA VAL A 123 1.93 -18.78 -15.10
C VAL A 123 1.72 -19.88 -14.07
N GLY A 124 0.48 -20.16 -13.72
CA GLY A 124 0.11 -21.20 -12.78
C GLY A 124 -1.39 -21.43 -12.75
N HIS A 125 -1.80 -22.57 -12.21
CA HIS A 125 -3.21 -22.99 -12.17
C HIS A 125 -3.80 -23.01 -10.76
N GLN A 126 -2.99 -22.73 -9.73
CA GLN A 126 -3.44 -22.76 -8.34
C GLN A 126 -3.22 -21.42 -7.65
N MET A 127 -4.20 -21.02 -6.86
CA MET A 127 -4.07 -19.91 -5.93
C MET A 127 -3.21 -20.34 -4.74
N PHE A 128 -2.33 -19.47 -4.29
CA PHE A 128 -1.51 -19.69 -3.11
C PHE A 128 -1.23 -18.36 -2.40
N ARG A 129 -0.79 -18.48 -1.15
CA ARG A 129 -0.42 -17.32 -0.34
C ARG A 129 1.00 -16.86 -0.70
N LEU A 130 1.09 -15.69 -1.32
CA LEU A 130 2.33 -15.01 -1.67
C LEU A 130 2.83 -14.21 -0.47
N LYS A 131 4.13 -14.35 -0.12
CA LYS A 131 4.79 -13.47 0.85
C LYS A 131 5.56 -12.40 0.09
N ILE A 132 5.33 -11.13 0.43
CA ILE A 132 6.01 -9.97 -0.15
C ILE A 132 6.77 -9.28 0.98
N THR A 133 8.09 -9.16 0.85
CA THR A 133 8.92 -8.43 1.80
C THR A 133 9.46 -7.17 1.13
N ILE A 134 9.12 -6.02 1.71
CA ILE A 134 9.52 -4.71 1.20
C ILE A 134 10.69 -4.23 2.04
N HIS A 135 11.83 -3.99 1.40
CA HIS A 135 12.97 -3.32 1.99
C HIS A 135 12.95 -1.85 1.57
N TRP A 136 12.90 -0.99 2.55
CA TRP A 136 12.85 0.45 2.34
C TRP A 136 14.23 1.02 2.00
N LYS A 137 14.26 2.21 1.43
CA LYS A 137 15.50 2.98 1.30
C LYS A 137 16.07 3.29 2.68
N ASP A 138 17.37 3.19 2.84
CA ASP A 138 18.07 3.31 4.13
C ASP A 138 17.76 4.63 4.85
N TRP A 139 17.52 5.71 4.10
CA TRP A 139 17.18 7.02 4.65
C TRP A 139 15.82 7.08 5.36
N LEU A 140 14.94 6.09 5.16
CA LEU A 140 13.65 6.01 5.86
C LEU A 140 13.79 5.51 7.30
N GLU A 141 14.90 4.82 7.61
CA GLU A 141 15.17 4.25 8.94
C GLU A 141 14.00 3.39 9.47
N ILE A 142 13.34 2.65 8.55
CA ILE A 142 12.18 1.80 8.84
C ILE A 142 12.52 0.34 8.57
N GLU A 143 12.10 -0.53 9.48
CA GLU A 143 12.24 -1.98 9.33
C GLU A 143 11.48 -2.51 8.10
N PRO A 144 11.98 -3.60 7.47
CA PRO A 144 11.31 -4.22 6.34
C PRO A 144 9.86 -4.60 6.66
N LYS A 145 8.95 -4.33 5.73
CA LYS A 145 7.53 -4.68 5.88
C LYS A 145 7.23 -5.99 5.19
N VAL A 146 6.65 -6.91 5.93
CA VAL A 146 6.18 -8.21 5.41
C VAL A 146 4.67 -8.13 5.17
N LEU A 147 4.26 -8.50 3.97
CA LEU A 147 2.87 -8.60 3.55
C LEU A 147 2.57 -10.02 3.08
N TYR A 148 1.34 -10.42 3.21
CA TYR A 148 0.83 -11.68 2.67
C TYR A 148 -0.37 -11.37 1.79
N HIS A 149 -0.35 -11.91 0.58
CA HIS A 149 -1.42 -11.77 -0.39
C HIS A 149 -1.85 -13.15 -0.89
N MET A 150 -3.15 -13.43 -0.86
CA MET A 150 -3.70 -14.61 -1.52
C MET A 150 -3.90 -14.27 -2.99
N LEU A 151 -3.25 -15.00 -3.90
CA LEU A 151 -3.48 -14.80 -5.32
C LEU A 151 -4.97 -14.98 -5.62
N ASN A 152 -5.52 -14.05 -6.37
CA ASN A 152 -6.91 -14.10 -6.79
C ASN A 152 -6.96 -14.15 -8.33
N PHE A 153 -7.68 -15.15 -8.85
CA PHE A 153 -7.88 -15.37 -10.28
C PHE A 153 -9.31 -15.04 -10.72
N GLU A 154 -10.09 -14.41 -9.84
CA GLU A 154 -11.40 -13.89 -10.19
C GLU A 154 -11.26 -12.51 -10.86
N SER A 155 -12.09 -12.26 -11.86
CA SER A 155 -12.09 -11.00 -12.60
C SER A 155 -10.69 -10.63 -13.13
N LYS A 156 -10.14 -9.51 -12.68
CA LYS A 156 -8.80 -9.00 -13.06
C LYS A 156 -7.74 -9.20 -11.98
N GLY A 157 -8.04 -9.97 -10.93
CA GLY A 157 -7.22 -10.11 -9.74
C GLY A 157 -7.68 -9.22 -8.58
N GLU A 158 -6.84 -9.04 -7.57
CA GLU A 158 -7.17 -8.31 -6.34
C GLU A 158 -6.07 -7.31 -5.98
N THR A 159 -6.48 -6.14 -5.51
CA THR A 159 -5.58 -5.09 -5.04
C THR A 159 -5.93 -4.68 -3.62
N GLN A 160 -4.92 -4.64 -2.77
CA GLN A 160 -5.00 -4.17 -1.38
C GLN A 160 -4.12 -2.93 -1.22
N ALA A 161 -4.30 -2.20 -0.12
CA ALA A 161 -3.51 -1.01 0.15
C ALA A 161 -3.09 -0.90 1.61
N PHE A 162 -1.97 -0.20 1.85
CA PHE A 162 -1.56 0.23 3.17
C PHE A 162 -0.97 1.65 3.13
N LEU A 163 -0.91 2.28 4.28
CA LEU A 163 -0.32 3.60 4.46
C LEU A 163 1.05 3.48 5.12
N LEU A 164 2.01 4.25 4.62
CA LEU A 164 3.32 4.45 5.23
C LEU A 164 3.42 5.89 5.71
N ASN A 165 3.53 6.07 7.02
CA ASN A 165 3.74 7.37 7.63
C ASN A 165 5.25 7.62 7.78
N ILE A 166 5.75 8.67 7.16
CA ILE A 166 7.16 9.04 7.14
C ILE A 166 7.31 10.36 7.89
N ASN A 167 8.20 10.42 8.89
CA ASN A 167 8.47 11.65 9.60
C ASN A 167 9.09 12.70 8.66
N LYS A 168 8.47 13.87 8.56
CA LYS A 168 8.93 14.98 7.70
C LYS A 168 10.35 15.45 8.07
N ALA A 169 10.75 15.32 9.33
CA ALA A 169 12.12 15.65 9.74
C ALA A 169 13.18 14.80 9.03
N ILE A 170 12.88 13.51 8.75
CA ILE A 170 13.75 12.60 7.99
C ILE A 170 13.83 13.07 6.53
N ILE A 171 12.69 13.46 5.94
CA ILE A 171 12.62 13.94 4.57
C ILE A 171 13.42 15.25 4.39
N ASN A 172 13.30 16.16 5.36
CA ASN A 172 13.96 17.48 5.31
C ASN A 172 15.48 17.42 5.48
N LYS A 173 16.01 16.43 6.22
CA LYS A 173 17.47 16.19 6.32
C LYS A 173 18.12 15.83 4.98
N ARG A 174 17.33 15.48 3.97
CA ARG A 174 17.80 15.02 2.67
C ARG A 174 17.85 16.12 1.59
N LYS A 175 17.24 17.26 1.85
CA LYS A 175 17.31 18.44 0.97
C LYS A 175 18.59 19.22 1.21
#